data_d86f8c8ea92d6e69e77fbb7ce3897822
#
_entry.id   d86f8c8ea92d6e69e77fbb7ce3897822
#
_cell.length_a   1.000
_cell.length_b   1.000
_cell.length_c   1.000
_cell.angle_alpha   90.00
_cell.angle_beta   90.00
_cell.angle_gamma   90.00
#
_symmetry.space_group_name_H-M   'P 1'
#
loop_
_entity.id
_entity.type
_entity.pdbx_description
1 polymer ?
#
loop_
_entity_poly.entity_id
_entity_poly.type
_entity_poly.pdbx_seq_one_letter_code
_entity_poly.pdbx_strand_id
1 'polypeptide(L)'
;MTKKNFDQLNTLSLLEWQLLITSAIFLPLTALGLHLFGLKRTQEIMEKFSPPTPRTYLIKEQRLQYGQMVTRMVSAAANHSIYQANCLKKSLVAWWILRRKGIEIDLHIGVQKEGELLHAHSWIELNGKILIDDENTIQRFCTLM
;
A
#
# COMPACT_ATOMS: atom_id res chain seq x y z
N MET A 1 -15.27 -18.64 4.62
CA MET A 1 -14.04 -18.85 3.84
C MET A 1 -14.34 -19.81 2.73
N THR A 2 -14.41 -19.35 1.51
CA THR A 2 -14.70 -20.20 0.34
C THR A 2 -13.43 -20.92 -0.09
N LYS A 3 -13.53 -22.20 -0.44
CA LYS A 3 -12.45 -23.07 -0.97
C LYS A 3 -11.58 -22.39 -2.05
N LYS A 4 -12.14 -21.47 -2.81
CA LYS A 4 -11.46 -20.70 -3.86
C LYS A 4 -10.27 -19.85 -3.37
N ASN A 5 -10.29 -19.39 -2.10
CA ASN A 5 -9.21 -18.57 -1.56
C ASN A 5 -8.00 -19.39 -1.09
N PHE A 6 -8.22 -20.67 -0.77
CA PHE A 6 -7.14 -21.55 -0.31
C PHE A 6 -6.31 -22.08 -1.49
N ASP A 7 -6.95 -22.33 -2.63
CA ASP A 7 -6.26 -22.80 -3.84
C ASP A 7 -5.37 -21.72 -4.45
N GLN A 8 -5.71 -20.45 -4.29
CA GLN A 8 -4.87 -19.32 -4.74
C GLN A 8 -3.59 -19.15 -3.90
N LEU A 9 -3.60 -19.54 -2.63
CA LEU A 9 -2.41 -19.46 -1.77
C LEU A 9 -1.36 -20.52 -2.12
N ASN A 10 -1.77 -21.67 -2.63
CA ASN A 10 -0.86 -22.76 -3.02
C ASN A 10 -0.07 -22.48 -4.31
N THR A 11 -0.43 -21.44 -5.08
CA THR A 11 0.23 -21.06 -6.35
C THR A 11 1.14 -19.85 -6.20
N LEU A 12 1.26 -19.29 -4.99
CA LEU A 12 2.09 -18.11 -4.75
C LEU A 12 3.59 -18.47 -4.83
N SER A 13 4.33 -17.61 -5.51
CA SER A 13 5.79 -17.68 -5.53
C SER A 13 6.37 -17.38 -4.14
N LEU A 14 7.62 -17.80 -3.88
CA LEU A 14 8.31 -17.50 -2.62
C LEU A 14 8.33 -15.99 -2.30
N LEU A 15 8.50 -15.16 -3.33
CA LEU A 15 8.48 -13.71 -3.20
C LEU A 15 7.10 -13.18 -2.78
N GLU A 16 6.04 -13.70 -3.38
CA GLU A 16 4.66 -13.32 -3.02
C GLU A 16 4.33 -13.72 -1.57
N TRP A 17 4.79 -14.89 -1.13
CA TRP A 17 4.66 -15.30 0.27
C TRP A 17 5.41 -14.36 1.22
N GLN A 18 6.63 -13.95 0.90
CA GLN A 18 7.38 -12.97 1.69
C GLN A 18 6.64 -11.64 1.78
N LEU A 19 6.11 -11.16 0.66
CA LEU A 19 5.34 -9.91 0.62
C LEU A 19 4.05 -10.01 1.43
N LEU A 20 3.36 -11.14 1.35
CA LEU A 20 2.13 -11.39 2.11
C LEU A 20 2.39 -11.38 3.62
N ILE A 21 3.41 -12.10 4.08
CA ILE A 21 3.80 -12.17 5.50
C ILE A 21 4.26 -10.79 5.99
N THR A 22 5.09 -10.10 5.21
CA THR A 22 5.53 -8.74 5.54
C THR A 22 4.34 -7.81 5.68
N SER A 23 3.40 -7.86 4.76
CA SER A 23 2.18 -7.04 4.79
C SER A 23 1.31 -7.37 6.00
N ALA A 24 1.15 -8.66 6.33
CA ALA A 24 0.37 -9.09 7.47
C ALA A 24 0.93 -8.59 8.81
N ILE A 25 2.26 -8.48 8.91
CA ILE A 25 2.93 -7.94 10.11
C ILE A 25 2.85 -6.41 10.14
N PHE A 26 3.12 -5.75 9.02
CA PHE A 26 3.23 -4.28 8.98
C PHE A 26 1.88 -3.56 8.97
N LEU A 27 0.81 -4.18 8.51
CA LEU A 27 -0.53 -3.58 8.57
C LEU A 27 -0.96 -3.23 10.01
N PRO A 28 -0.92 -4.15 10.99
CA PRO A 28 -1.26 -3.81 12.37
C PRO A 28 -0.26 -2.85 13.01
N LEU A 29 1.05 -2.95 12.69
CA LEU A 29 2.06 -2.00 13.18
C LEU A 29 1.80 -0.59 12.66
N THR A 30 1.45 -0.45 11.38
CA THR A 30 1.05 0.84 10.79
C THR A 30 -0.22 1.37 11.42
N ALA A 31 -1.21 0.52 11.68
CA ALA A 31 -2.43 0.89 12.37
C ALA A 31 -2.14 1.44 13.78
N LEU A 32 -1.26 0.78 14.52
CA LEU A 32 -0.84 1.21 15.84
C LEU A 32 -0.06 2.55 15.77
N GLY A 33 0.87 2.68 14.82
CA GLY A 33 1.61 3.91 14.59
C GLY A 33 0.70 5.10 14.29
N LEU A 34 -0.25 4.91 13.39
CA LEU A 34 -1.25 5.93 13.05
C LEU A 34 -2.12 6.34 14.25
N HIS A 35 -2.46 5.38 15.10
CA HIS A 35 -3.26 5.64 16.31
C HIS A 35 -2.47 6.40 17.37
N LEU A 36 -1.20 6.05 17.60
CA LEU A 36 -0.37 6.64 18.65
C LEU A 36 0.31 7.95 18.24
N PHE A 37 0.76 8.06 17.02
CA PHE A 37 1.64 9.16 16.56
C PHE A 37 1.03 10.01 15.44
N GLY A 38 -0.04 9.54 14.82
CA GLY A 38 -0.65 10.16 13.65
C GLY A 38 0.15 9.91 12.36
N LEU A 39 -0.37 10.43 11.24
CA LEU A 39 0.15 10.13 9.90
C LEU A 39 1.60 10.58 9.71
N LYS A 40 1.89 11.85 9.98
CA LYS A 40 3.22 12.44 9.70
C LYS A 40 4.35 11.71 10.41
N ARG A 41 4.20 11.48 11.72
CA ARG A 41 5.22 10.78 12.51
C ARG A 41 5.35 9.31 12.12
N THR A 42 4.25 8.64 11.83
CA THR A 42 4.29 7.25 11.36
C THR A 42 5.06 7.16 10.05
N GLN A 43 4.82 8.07 9.12
CA GLN A 43 5.55 8.13 7.85
C GLN A 43 7.05 8.40 8.07
N GLU A 44 7.41 9.37 8.91
CA GLU A 44 8.80 9.67 9.26
C GLU A 44 9.53 8.46 9.90
N ILE A 45 8.84 7.72 10.76
CA ILE A 45 9.38 6.49 11.37
C ILE A 45 9.60 5.43 10.29
N MET A 46 8.63 5.21 9.44
CA MET A 46 8.74 4.25 8.34
C MET A 46 9.88 4.61 7.38
N GLU A 47 10.09 5.89 7.09
CA GLU A 47 11.22 6.37 6.28
C GLU A 47 12.57 6.09 6.94
N LYS A 48 12.70 6.31 8.25
CA LYS A 48 13.95 6.02 8.99
C LYS A 48 14.31 4.53 8.98
N PHE A 49 13.31 3.66 9.01
CA PHE A 49 13.50 2.21 8.91
C PHE A 49 13.59 1.71 7.45
N SER A 50 13.53 2.61 6.49
CA SER A 50 13.80 2.35 5.09
C SER A 50 15.07 3.08 4.69
N PRO A 51 16.26 2.51 4.95
CA PRO A 51 17.49 3.12 4.48
C PRO A 51 17.38 3.32 2.96
N PRO A 52 17.99 4.39 2.42
CA PRO A 52 18.00 4.61 0.99
C PRO A 52 18.69 3.41 0.33
N THR A 53 17.89 2.49 -0.15
CA THR A 53 18.39 1.41 -1.00
C THR A 53 18.92 2.04 -2.28
N PRO A 54 20.06 1.60 -2.78
CA PRO A 54 20.55 2.07 -4.07
C PRO A 54 19.43 1.91 -5.10
N ARG A 55 19.33 2.87 -6.01
CA ARG A 55 18.31 2.83 -7.07
C ARG A 55 18.21 1.44 -7.65
N THR A 56 17.01 0.93 -7.69
CA THR A 56 16.77 -0.42 -8.23
C THR A 56 17.22 -0.48 -9.70
N TYR A 57 17.87 -1.59 -10.07
CA TYR A 57 18.24 -1.87 -11.46
C TYR A 57 17.05 -2.32 -12.32
N LEU A 58 15.84 -2.40 -11.73
CA LEU A 58 14.63 -2.80 -12.46
C LEU A 58 14.29 -1.77 -13.54
N ILE A 59 13.97 -2.24 -14.73
CA ILE A 59 13.43 -1.41 -15.81
C ILE A 59 11.98 -0.98 -15.47
N LYS A 60 11.46 -0.01 -16.20
CA LYS A 60 10.13 0.58 -15.94
C LYS A 60 9.01 -0.46 -15.84
N GLU A 61 9.00 -1.41 -16.76
CA GLU A 61 8.00 -2.50 -16.80
C GLU A 61 8.09 -3.42 -15.58
N GLN A 62 9.30 -3.77 -15.16
CA GLN A 62 9.54 -4.62 -13.99
C GLN A 62 9.15 -3.90 -12.69
N ARG A 63 9.40 -2.58 -12.60
CA ARG A 63 8.95 -1.77 -11.45
C ARG A 63 7.43 -1.77 -11.32
N LEU A 64 6.75 -1.63 -12.46
CA LEU A 64 5.29 -1.66 -12.50
C LEU A 64 4.74 -3.03 -12.08
N GLN A 65 5.27 -4.11 -12.64
CA GLN A 65 4.88 -5.48 -12.29
C GLN A 65 5.11 -5.77 -10.80
N TYR A 66 6.27 -5.36 -10.28
CA TYR A 66 6.57 -5.50 -8.84
C TYR A 66 5.63 -4.67 -7.99
N GLY A 67 5.33 -3.43 -8.38
CA GLY A 67 4.37 -2.57 -7.72
C GLY A 67 2.98 -3.19 -7.65
N GLN A 68 2.49 -3.74 -8.75
CA GLN A 68 1.21 -4.45 -8.81
C GLN A 68 1.18 -5.70 -7.94
N MET A 69 2.29 -6.44 -7.89
CA MET A 69 2.45 -7.60 -7.00
C MET A 69 2.37 -7.18 -5.53
N VAL A 70 3.10 -6.13 -5.14
CA VAL A 70 3.09 -5.61 -3.78
C VAL A 70 1.68 -5.18 -3.37
N THR A 71 1.00 -4.40 -4.18
CA THR A 71 -0.35 -3.91 -3.88
C THR A 71 -1.37 -5.04 -3.78
N ARG A 72 -1.24 -6.06 -4.62
CA ARG A 72 -2.06 -7.27 -4.54
C ARG A 72 -1.84 -8.03 -3.24
N MET A 73 -0.59 -8.22 -2.81
CA MET A 73 -0.26 -8.93 -1.57
C MET A 73 -0.66 -8.13 -0.33
N VAL A 74 -0.47 -6.82 -0.33
CA VAL A 74 -0.95 -5.94 0.74
C VAL A 74 -2.48 -6.01 0.87
N SER A 75 -3.19 -5.95 -0.25
CA SER A 75 -4.66 -6.05 -0.26
C SER A 75 -5.15 -7.43 0.20
N ALA A 76 -4.47 -8.50 -0.21
CA ALA A 76 -4.77 -9.85 0.26
C ALA A 76 -4.57 -9.98 1.78
N ALA A 77 -3.46 -9.48 2.32
CA ALA A 77 -3.20 -9.47 3.75
C ALA A 77 -4.24 -8.64 4.52
N ALA A 78 -4.63 -7.49 3.97
CA ALA A 78 -5.64 -6.62 4.57
C ALA A 78 -7.02 -7.30 4.64
N ASN A 79 -7.41 -8.01 3.60
CA ASN A 79 -8.71 -8.70 3.54
C ASN A 79 -8.80 -9.90 4.49
N HIS A 80 -7.66 -10.48 4.86
CA HIS A 80 -7.58 -11.59 5.82
C HIS A 80 -7.21 -11.13 7.23
N SER A 81 -6.97 -9.82 7.44
CA SER A 81 -6.65 -9.29 8.76
C SER A 81 -7.92 -9.11 9.60
N ILE A 82 -7.79 -9.34 10.91
CA ILE A 82 -8.84 -9.08 11.89
C ILE A 82 -9.15 -7.57 11.99
N TYR A 83 -8.19 -6.75 11.59
CA TYR A 83 -8.33 -5.29 11.54
C TYR A 83 -8.79 -4.86 10.15
N GLN A 84 -9.87 -4.09 10.08
CA GLN A 84 -10.28 -3.44 8.84
C GLN A 84 -9.18 -2.46 8.42
N ALA A 85 -8.29 -2.92 7.57
CA ALA A 85 -7.26 -2.08 6.99
C ALA A 85 -7.90 -1.16 5.94
N ASN A 86 -8.06 0.11 6.30
CA ASN A 86 -8.54 1.13 5.36
C ASN A 86 -7.48 1.44 4.29
N CYS A 87 -7.87 2.24 3.30
CA CYS A 87 -7.01 2.64 2.18
C CYS A 87 -5.66 3.21 2.64
N LEU A 88 -5.65 4.04 3.69
CA LEU A 88 -4.44 4.68 4.19
C LEU A 88 -3.40 3.66 4.70
N LYS A 89 -3.82 2.66 5.45
CA LYS A 89 -2.91 1.62 5.96
C LYS A 89 -2.32 0.79 4.82
N LYS A 90 -3.15 0.40 3.84
CA LYS A 90 -2.71 -0.33 2.65
C LYS A 90 -1.70 0.48 1.84
N SER A 91 -2.02 1.74 1.57
CA SER A 91 -1.16 2.64 0.80
C SER A 91 0.18 2.89 1.48
N LEU A 92 0.19 3.11 2.80
CA LEU A 92 1.42 3.30 3.58
C LEU A 92 2.31 2.05 3.57
N VAL A 93 1.74 0.86 3.77
CA VAL A 93 2.52 -0.39 3.76
C VAL A 93 3.09 -0.66 2.37
N ALA A 94 2.29 -0.51 1.31
CA ALA A 94 2.76 -0.70 -0.06
C ALA A 94 3.84 0.33 -0.43
N TRP A 95 3.62 1.60 -0.11
CA TRP A 95 4.59 2.68 -0.29
C TRP A 95 5.93 2.37 0.39
N TRP A 96 5.91 1.92 1.65
CA TRP A 96 7.11 1.57 2.39
C TRP A 96 7.86 0.37 1.78
N ILE A 97 7.16 -0.70 1.40
CA ILE A 97 7.76 -1.89 0.78
C ILE A 97 8.45 -1.50 -0.54
N LEU A 98 7.80 -0.68 -1.37
CA LEU A 98 8.34 -0.26 -2.66
C LEU A 98 9.55 0.66 -2.50
N ARG A 99 9.52 1.61 -1.57
CA ARG A 99 10.68 2.46 -1.27
C ARG A 99 11.88 1.66 -0.77
N ARG A 100 11.67 0.65 0.05
CA ARG A 100 12.74 -0.27 0.47
C ARG A 100 13.39 -1.02 -0.68
N LYS A 101 12.67 -1.24 -1.77
CA LYS A 101 13.20 -1.83 -3.00
C LYS A 101 13.91 -0.81 -3.91
N GLY A 102 13.99 0.45 -3.49
CA GLY A 102 14.58 1.53 -4.27
C GLY A 102 13.68 2.03 -5.40
N ILE A 103 12.38 1.78 -5.32
CA ILE A 103 11.38 2.27 -6.26
C ILE A 103 10.82 3.58 -5.72
N GLU A 104 11.02 4.67 -6.46
CA GLU A 104 10.39 5.95 -6.15
C GLU A 104 8.90 5.85 -6.44
N ILE A 105 8.09 6.17 -5.45
CA ILE A 105 6.63 6.08 -5.51
C ILE A 105 6.02 7.20 -4.70
N ASP A 106 4.96 7.78 -5.21
CA ASP A 106 4.24 8.87 -4.58
C ASP A 106 3.04 8.35 -3.80
N LEU A 107 2.89 8.82 -2.57
CA LEU A 107 1.72 8.58 -1.73
C LEU A 107 0.82 9.81 -1.77
N HIS A 108 -0.42 9.62 -2.17
CA HIS A 108 -1.42 10.68 -2.24
C HIS A 108 -2.55 10.46 -1.25
N ILE A 109 -3.04 11.58 -0.72
CA ILE A 109 -4.23 11.62 0.12
C ILE A 109 -5.17 12.65 -0.47
N GLY A 110 -6.38 12.25 -0.73
CA GLY A 110 -7.43 13.11 -1.25
C GLY A 110 -8.66 13.12 -0.36
N VAL A 111 -9.47 14.13 -0.52
CA VAL A 111 -10.77 14.26 0.14
C VAL A 111 -11.85 14.55 -0.90
N GLN A 112 -13.01 13.96 -0.67
CA GLN A 112 -14.23 14.23 -1.42
C GLN A 112 -15.32 14.66 -0.45
N LYS A 113 -16.03 15.72 -0.81
CA LYS A 113 -17.21 16.13 -0.07
C LYS A 113 -18.46 15.61 -0.78
N GLU A 114 -19.25 14.81 -0.08
CA GLU A 114 -20.52 14.31 -0.57
C GLU A 114 -21.62 14.75 0.41
N GLY A 115 -22.36 15.81 0.04
CA GLY A 115 -23.29 16.48 0.94
C GLY A 115 -22.56 17.13 2.11
N GLU A 116 -22.88 16.72 3.34
CA GLU A 116 -22.21 17.16 4.57
C GLU A 116 -21.08 16.21 5.02
N LEU A 117 -20.94 15.05 4.36
CA LEU A 117 -19.93 14.06 4.69
C LEU A 117 -18.62 14.33 3.94
N LEU A 118 -17.52 14.17 4.66
CA LEU A 118 -16.17 14.25 4.10
C LEU A 118 -15.58 12.83 4.04
N HIS A 119 -15.30 12.37 2.83
CA HIS A 119 -14.64 11.08 2.59
C HIS A 119 -13.16 11.33 2.30
N ALA A 120 -12.28 10.71 3.07
CA ALA A 120 -10.84 10.72 2.81
C ALA A 120 -10.44 9.41 2.14
N HIS A 121 -9.55 9.50 1.15
CA HIS A 121 -9.00 8.37 0.44
C HIS A 121 -7.50 8.53 0.23
N SER A 122 -6.79 7.41 0.11
CA SER A 122 -5.35 7.43 -0.16
C SER A 122 -4.97 6.37 -1.18
N TRP A 123 -4.02 6.71 -2.03
CA TRP A 123 -3.50 5.84 -3.08
C TRP A 123 -2.02 6.07 -3.30
N ILE A 124 -1.39 5.18 -4.06
CA ILE A 124 0.00 5.32 -4.48
C ILE A 124 0.09 5.35 -5.99
N GLU A 125 1.02 6.17 -6.48
CA GLU A 125 1.30 6.32 -7.90
C GLU A 125 2.75 5.99 -8.22
N LEU A 126 2.94 5.26 -9.31
CA LEU A 126 4.24 4.98 -9.92
C LEU A 126 4.31 5.60 -11.31
N ASN A 127 5.09 6.65 -11.47
CA ASN A 127 5.22 7.39 -12.74
C ASN A 127 3.86 7.80 -13.33
N GLY A 128 2.95 8.31 -12.50
CA GLY A 128 1.62 8.73 -12.91
C GLY A 128 0.61 7.59 -13.10
N LYS A 129 0.99 6.35 -12.79
CA LYS A 129 0.06 5.21 -12.81
C LYS A 129 -0.36 4.81 -11.41
N ILE A 130 -1.64 4.78 -11.18
CA ILE A 130 -2.23 4.37 -9.90
C ILE A 130 -2.08 2.86 -9.72
N LEU A 131 -1.58 2.44 -8.55
CA LEU A 131 -1.33 1.03 -8.24
C LEU A 131 -2.35 0.43 -7.28
N ILE A 132 -2.92 1.24 -6.40
CA ILE A 132 -4.01 0.84 -5.51
C ILE A 132 -5.21 1.66 -5.91
N ASP A 133 -6.30 0.99 -6.19
CA ASP A 133 -7.56 1.55 -6.65
C ASP A 133 -7.70 1.83 -8.14
N ASP A 134 -8.91 2.20 -8.50
CA ASP A 134 -9.35 2.51 -9.85
C ASP A 134 -9.23 4.02 -10.12
N GLU A 135 -8.70 4.37 -11.27
CA GLU A 135 -8.56 5.77 -11.72
C GLU A 135 -9.89 6.54 -11.66
N ASN A 136 -11.01 5.88 -11.99
CA ASN A 136 -12.34 6.49 -11.92
C ASN A 136 -12.76 6.86 -10.51
N THR A 137 -12.34 6.08 -9.51
CA THR A 137 -12.61 6.36 -8.10
C THR A 137 -11.80 7.57 -7.64
N ILE A 138 -10.55 7.66 -8.04
CA ILE A 138 -9.61 8.70 -7.61
C ILE A 138 -9.92 10.06 -8.20
N GLN A 139 -10.42 10.13 -9.43
CA GLN A 139 -10.83 11.39 -10.07
C GLN A 139 -11.88 12.19 -9.28
N ARG A 140 -12.60 11.55 -8.37
CA ARG A 140 -13.60 12.19 -7.51
C ARG A 140 -13.00 12.90 -6.29
N PHE A 141 -11.71 12.66 -5.99
CA PHE A 141 -11.04 13.19 -4.82
C PHE A 141 -10.14 14.38 -5.18
N CYS A 142 -10.24 15.43 -4.36
CA CYS A 142 -9.27 16.52 -4.41
C CYS A 142 -8.02 16.12 -3.65
N THR A 143 -6.89 16.05 -4.32
CA THR A 143 -5.60 15.69 -3.70
C THR A 143 -5.17 16.78 -2.72
N LEU A 144 -4.85 16.37 -1.49
CA LEU A 144 -4.30 17.25 -0.44
C LEU A 144 -2.78 17.14 -0.36
N MET A 145 -2.25 15.99 -0.74
CA MET A 145 -0.83 15.67 -0.61
C MET A 145 -0.41 14.64 -1.65
#